data_8e27b1c545a2aea80d9c6d70182c7367
#
_entry.id   8e27b1c545a2aea80d9c6d70182c7367
#
_cell.length_a   1.000
_cell.length_b   1.000
_cell.length_c   1.000
_cell.angle_alpha   90.00
_cell.angle_beta   90.00
_cell.angle_gamma   90.00
#
_symmetry.space_group_name_H-M   'P 1'
#
loop_
_entity.id
_entity.type
_entity.pdbx_description
1 polymer ?
#
loop_
_entity_poly.entity_id
_entity_poly.type
_entity_poly.pdbx_seq_one_letter_code
_entity_poly.pdbx_strand_id
1 'polypeptide(L)'
;MSKRINEQMAPPNSDGMRFTTVYGPDVRANMMYGLLRDKKATYVTNHKRDWIHVHDVCTAIRYLAPSTVRGPVSIGYGQSVPVRKLAEKFGQGDLPVKEYTPGEAEDNVADISIMASIGWMPTISVLDSI
;
A
#
# COMPACT_ATOMS: atom_id res chain seq x y z
N MET A 1 -15.23 -3.36 7.27
CA MET A 1 -16.69 -3.64 7.12
C MET A 1 -17.31 -2.82 6.00
N SER A 2 -17.18 -1.48 6.00
CA SER A 2 -17.76 -0.62 4.96
C SER A 2 -17.25 -0.92 3.55
N LYS A 3 -15.96 -1.20 3.40
CA LYS A 3 -15.36 -1.52 2.08
C LYS A 3 -15.91 -2.83 1.51
N ARG A 4 -16.13 -3.83 2.36
CA ARG A 4 -16.73 -5.10 1.94
C ARG A 4 -18.17 -4.91 1.49
N ILE A 5 -18.94 -4.07 2.19
CA ILE A 5 -20.31 -3.74 1.82
C ILE A 5 -20.31 -3.03 0.45
N ASN A 6 -19.40 -2.09 0.24
CA ASN A 6 -19.27 -1.39 -1.05
C ASN A 6 -19.00 -2.37 -2.19
N GLU A 7 -18.14 -3.36 -1.98
CA GLU A 7 -17.87 -4.40 -2.98
C GLU A 7 -19.11 -5.24 -3.30
N GLN A 8 -19.89 -5.60 -2.27
CA GLN A 8 -21.12 -6.37 -2.43
C GLN A 8 -22.21 -5.59 -3.18
N MET A 9 -22.23 -4.27 -3.04
CA MET A 9 -23.21 -3.38 -3.66
C MET A 9 -22.75 -2.86 -5.03
N ALA A 10 -21.54 -3.17 -5.46
CA ALA A 10 -20.99 -2.69 -6.72
C ALA A 10 -21.78 -3.25 -7.93
N PRO A 11 -21.93 -2.47 -9.01
CA PRO A 11 -22.57 -2.96 -10.23
C PRO A 11 -21.80 -4.14 -10.82
N PRO A 12 -22.48 -5.09 -11.53
CA PRO A 12 -21.83 -6.30 -12.03
C PRO A 12 -20.76 -6.06 -13.11
N ASN A 13 -20.79 -4.92 -13.79
CA ASN A 13 -19.79 -4.54 -14.80
C ASN A 13 -18.76 -3.52 -14.28
N SER A 14 -18.48 -3.55 -12.98
CA SER A 14 -17.54 -2.63 -12.36
C SER A 14 -16.31 -3.36 -11.85
N ASP A 15 -15.20 -2.62 -11.71
CA ASP A 15 -13.99 -3.09 -11.08
C ASP A 15 -13.84 -2.43 -9.71
N GLY A 16 -13.68 -3.22 -8.66
CA GLY A 16 -13.32 -2.75 -7.34
C GLY A 16 -11.82 -2.90 -7.13
N MET A 17 -11.15 -1.86 -6.66
CA MET A 17 -9.71 -1.90 -6.41
C MET A 17 -9.44 -1.95 -4.91
N ARG A 18 -8.72 -2.97 -4.48
CA ARG A 18 -8.27 -3.15 -3.10
C ARG A 18 -6.81 -2.72 -3.02
N PHE A 19 -6.60 -1.47 -2.63
CA PHE A 19 -5.25 -0.94 -2.50
C PHE A 19 -4.62 -1.37 -1.17
N THR A 20 -3.32 -1.63 -1.21
CA THR A 20 -2.49 -1.70 -0.02
C THR A 20 -2.13 -0.29 0.44
N THR A 21 -1.00 -0.08 1.08
CA THR A 21 -0.62 1.24 1.57
C THR A 21 -0.01 2.08 0.44
N VAL A 22 -0.77 3.05 -0.06
CA VAL A 22 -0.33 3.93 -1.14
C VAL A 22 0.52 5.07 -0.57
N TYR A 23 1.64 5.35 -1.21
CA TYR A 23 2.52 6.44 -0.84
C TYR A 23 3.00 7.20 -2.08
N GLY A 24 3.57 8.36 -1.87
CA GLY A 24 4.13 9.21 -2.91
C GLY A 24 4.53 10.56 -2.34
N PRO A 25 5.02 11.50 -3.17
CA PRO A 25 5.49 12.80 -2.67
C PRO A 25 4.40 13.62 -1.96
N ASP A 26 3.14 13.44 -2.35
CA ASP A 26 2.01 14.18 -1.78
C ASP A 26 1.23 13.38 -0.72
N VAL A 27 1.84 12.37 -0.11
CA VAL A 27 1.20 11.60 0.94
C VAL A 27 0.83 12.49 2.13
N ARG A 28 -0.31 12.19 2.75
CA ARG A 28 -0.80 12.96 3.89
C ARG A 28 0.22 12.99 5.03
N ALA A 29 0.37 14.15 5.64
CA ALA A 29 1.36 14.36 6.70
C ALA A 29 1.10 13.54 7.97
N ASN A 30 -0.14 13.05 8.17
CA ASN A 30 -0.49 12.22 9.33
C ASN A 30 -0.30 10.72 9.10
N MET A 31 0.09 10.31 7.89
CA MET A 31 0.44 8.93 7.61
C MET A 31 1.91 8.66 7.98
N MET A 32 2.22 7.43 8.33
CA MET A 32 3.57 7.07 8.82
C MET A 32 4.66 7.47 7.82
N TYR A 33 4.46 7.24 6.53
CA TYR A 33 5.43 7.65 5.51
C TYR A 33 5.67 9.17 5.56
N GLY A 34 4.60 9.97 5.61
CA GLY A 34 4.71 11.42 5.71
C GLY A 34 5.37 11.89 6.99
N LEU A 35 5.04 11.26 8.11
CA LEU A 35 5.64 11.57 9.40
C LEU A 35 7.14 11.29 9.40
N LEU A 36 7.57 10.18 8.82
CA LEU A 36 8.99 9.85 8.71
C LEU A 36 9.72 10.77 7.74
N ARG A 37 9.12 11.04 6.58
CA ARG A 37 9.69 11.96 5.59
C ARG A 37 9.95 13.36 6.18
N ASP A 38 8.97 13.87 6.93
CA ASP A 38 9.03 15.23 7.51
C ASP A 38 9.70 15.25 8.89
N LYS A 39 10.21 14.11 9.34
CA LYS A 39 10.87 13.95 10.63
C LYS A 39 9.99 14.36 11.82
N LYS A 40 8.71 14.07 11.72
CA LYS A 40 7.71 14.36 12.76
C LYS A 40 7.25 13.10 13.51
N ALA A 41 7.71 11.93 13.12
CA ALA A 41 7.39 10.69 13.83
C ALA A 41 8.08 10.67 15.20
N THR A 42 7.35 10.25 16.22
CA THR A 42 7.87 10.12 17.59
C THR A 42 8.12 8.68 17.98
N TYR A 43 7.56 7.75 17.20
CA TYR A 43 7.75 6.30 17.39
C TYR A 43 7.45 5.60 16.07
N VAL A 44 7.84 4.33 15.99
CA VAL A 44 7.43 3.42 14.91
C VAL A 44 6.79 2.17 15.54
N THR A 45 6.03 1.45 14.74
CA THR A 45 5.46 0.17 15.14
C THR A 45 6.24 -0.98 14.52
N ASN A 46 5.98 -2.21 14.95
CA ASN A 46 6.57 -3.40 14.35
C ASN A 46 5.70 -3.98 13.22
N HIS A 47 4.81 -3.17 12.66
CA HIS A 47 4.02 -3.53 11.48
C HIS A 47 4.90 -3.67 10.24
N LYS A 48 4.45 -4.56 9.36
CA LYS A 48 4.91 -4.62 7.98
C LYS A 48 3.76 -4.17 7.09
N ARG A 49 4.07 -3.47 6.01
CA ARG A 49 3.06 -3.01 5.07
C ARG A 49 3.55 -3.26 3.65
N ASP A 50 2.61 -3.56 2.79
CA ASP A 50 2.82 -3.57 1.36
C ASP A 50 2.68 -2.11 0.88
N TRP A 51 3.80 -1.50 0.50
CA TRP A 51 3.86 -0.09 0.10
C TRP A 51 3.87 0.00 -1.42
N ILE A 52 2.83 0.60 -1.98
CA ILE A 52 2.75 0.82 -3.42
C ILE A 52 2.84 2.31 -3.75
N HIS A 53 3.73 2.66 -4.67
CA HIS A 53 3.87 4.04 -5.13
C HIS A 53 2.64 4.47 -5.93
N VAL A 54 2.21 5.71 -5.76
CA VAL A 54 1.04 6.25 -6.45
C VAL A 54 1.17 6.17 -7.97
N HIS A 55 2.38 6.29 -8.52
CA HIS A 55 2.62 6.10 -9.95
C HIS A 55 2.25 4.69 -10.40
N ASP A 56 2.63 3.67 -9.63
CA ASP A 56 2.27 2.28 -9.94
C ASP A 56 0.77 2.04 -9.81
N VAL A 57 0.09 2.73 -8.90
CA VAL A 57 -1.39 2.71 -8.82
C VAL A 57 -1.99 3.25 -10.11
N CYS A 58 -1.49 4.36 -10.61
CA CYS A 58 -1.97 4.95 -11.85
C CYS A 58 -1.76 4.04 -13.05
N THR A 59 -0.59 3.40 -13.14
CA THR A 59 -0.34 2.42 -14.22
C THR A 59 -1.24 1.21 -14.10
N ALA A 60 -1.52 0.74 -12.88
CA ALA A 60 -2.45 -0.36 -12.65
C ALA A 60 -3.84 -0.03 -13.19
N ILE A 61 -4.34 1.16 -12.91
CA ILE A 61 -5.63 1.63 -13.43
C ILE A 61 -5.65 1.63 -14.96
N ARG A 62 -4.57 2.08 -15.57
CA ARG A 62 -4.45 2.10 -17.04
C ARG A 62 -4.45 0.71 -17.68
N TYR A 63 -3.94 -0.29 -16.98
CA TYR A 63 -4.01 -1.69 -17.43
C TYR A 63 -5.36 -2.30 -17.18
N LEU A 64 -6.00 -1.97 -16.05
CA LEU A 64 -7.27 -2.56 -15.63
C LEU A 64 -8.44 -2.06 -16.48
N ALA A 65 -8.48 -0.77 -16.80
CA ALA A 65 -9.61 -0.13 -17.49
C ALA A 65 -10.01 -0.81 -18.80
N PRO A 66 -9.06 -1.13 -19.73
CA PRO A 66 -9.40 -1.79 -20.99
C PRO A 66 -9.52 -3.33 -20.87
N SER A 67 -9.22 -3.90 -19.70
CA SER A 67 -9.21 -5.35 -19.50
C SER A 67 -10.62 -5.92 -19.39
N THR A 68 -10.74 -7.25 -19.50
CA THR A 68 -11.99 -7.97 -19.26
C THR A 68 -12.17 -8.38 -17.80
N VAL A 69 -11.20 -8.10 -16.95
CA VAL A 69 -11.28 -8.38 -15.52
C VAL A 69 -12.43 -7.57 -14.91
N ARG A 70 -13.23 -8.22 -14.06
CA ARG A 70 -14.32 -7.58 -13.33
C ARG A 70 -14.31 -8.05 -11.88
N GLY A 71 -14.86 -7.21 -11.01
CA GLY A 71 -14.96 -7.48 -9.59
C GLY A 71 -13.77 -6.94 -8.79
N PRO A 72 -13.64 -7.33 -7.51
CA PRO A 72 -12.55 -6.85 -6.66
C PRO A 72 -11.18 -7.36 -7.12
N VAL A 73 -10.22 -6.45 -7.25
CA VAL A 73 -8.84 -6.75 -7.66
C VAL A 73 -7.87 -6.14 -6.67
N SER A 74 -6.94 -6.93 -6.17
CA SER A 74 -5.90 -6.43 -5.27
C SER A 74 -4.79 -5.74 -6.06
N ILE A 75 -4.44 -4.53 -5.64
CA ILE A 75 -3.39 -3.71 -6.23
C ILE A 75 -2.40 -3.31 -5.13
N GLY A 76 -1.20 -3.81 -5.24
CA GLY A 76 -0.12 -3.57 -4.30
C GLY A 76 1.22 -3.90 -4.90
N TYR A 77 2.26 -3.82 -4.09
CA TYR A 77 3.62 -4.16 -4.52
C TYR A 77 3.87 -5.68 -4.53
N GLY A 78 3.15 -6.42 -3.69
CA GLY A 78 3.29 -7.87 -3.58
C GLY A 78 4.33 -8.34 -2.58
N GLN A 79 5.01 -7.42 -1.92
CA GLN A 79 5.97 -7.71 -0.86
C GLN A 79 5.83 -6.64 0.23
N SER A 80 5.93 -7.05 1.49
CA SER A 80 5.87 -6.12 2.59
C SER A 80 7.24 -5.62 3.00
N VAL A 81 7.26 -4.40 3.55
CA VAL A 81 8.46 -3.79 4.13
C VAL A 81 8.11 -3.33 5.54
N PRO A 82 8.92 -3.67 6.55
CA PRO A 82 8.69 -3.21 7.91
C PRO A 82 8.78 -1.69 8.02
N VAL A 83 7.92 -1.09 8.84
CA VAL A 83 7.96 0.36 9.13
C VAL A 83 9.35 0.77 9.65
N ARG A 84 9.98 -0.09 10.44
CA ARG A 84 11.34 0.15 10.97
C ARG A 84 12.37 0.34 9.86
N LYS A 85 12.25 -0.43 8.77
CA LYS A 85 13.14 -0.29 7.60
C LYS A 85 12.96 1.08 6.94
N LEU A 86 11.73 1.55 6.83
CA LEU A 86 11.45 2.90 6.33
C LEU A 86 12.10 3.95 7.23
N ALA A 87 11.95 3.81 8.55
CA ALA A 87 12.55 4.74 9.51
C ALA A 87 14.06 4.79 9.34
N GLU A 88 14.71 3.65 9.20
CA GLU A 88 16.16 3.58 8.97
C GLU A 88 16.57 4.32 7.68
N LYS A 89 15.81 4.12 6.61
CA LYS A 89 16.07 4.80 5.32
C LYS A 89 15.92 6.32 5.41
N PHE A 90 14.96 6.78 6.21
CA PHE A 90 14.79 8.23 6.45
C PHE A 90 15.75 8.81 7.49
N GLY A 91 16.69 8.00 7.99
CA GLY A 91 17.66 8.43 9.00
C GLY A 91 17.09 8.52 10.41
N GLN A 92 16.02 7.78 10.69
CA GLN A 92 15.32 7.78 11.98
C GLN A 92 15.23 6.37 12.59
N GLY A 93 16.24 5.55 12.38
CA GLY A 93 16.27 4.17 12.87
C GLY A 93 16.34 4.02 14.39
N ASP A 94 16.59 5.11 15.12
CA ASP A 94 16.66 5.14 16.58
C ASP A 94 15.33 5.48 17.26
N LEU A 95 14.25 5.68 16.51
CA LEU A 95 12.93 5.92 17.08
C LEU A 95 12.47 4.74 17.93
N PRO A 96 11.77 4.99 19.07
CA PRO A 96 11.23 3.90 19.86
C PRO A 96 10.20 3.09 19.08
N VAL A 97 10.17 1.78 19.34
CA VAL A 97 9.23 0.85 18.71
C VAL A 97 8.09 0.57 19.70
N LYS A 98 6.85 0.81 19.25
CA LYS A 98 5.64 0.42 19.98
C LYS A 98 5.04 -0.82 19.35
N GLU A 99 4.50 -1.70 20.18
CA GLU A 99 3.76 -2.85 19.68
C GLU A 99 2.45 -2.37 19.05
N TYR A 100 1.99 -3.12 18.04
CA TYR A 100 0.72 -2.82 17.41
C TYR A 100 -0.45 -3.15 18.33
N THR A 101 -1.57 -2.44 18.12
CA THR A 101 -2.80 -2.67 18.89
C THR A 101 -3.45 -3.98 18.45
N PRO A 102 -3.93 -4.82 19.41
CA PRO A 102 -4.68 -6.04 19.05
C PRO A 102 -5.84 -5.73 18.10
N GLY A 103 -5.98 -6.54 17.06
CA GLY A 103 -6.99 -6.35 16.02
C GLY A 103 -6.52 -5.61 14.79
N GLU A 104 -5.37 -4.95 14.82
CA GLU A 104 -4.75 -4.38 13.62
C GLU A 104 -4.02 -5.48 12.85
N ALA A 105 -4.04 -5.39 11.51
CA ALA A 105 -3.30 -6.31 10.67
C ALA A 105 -1.79 -6.07 10.85
N GLU A 106 -1.05 -7.12 11.15
CA GLU A 106 0.41 -7.04 11.26
C GLU A 106 1.05 -6.87 9.89
N ASP A 107 0.46 -7.47 8.87
CA ASP A 107 0.93 -7.46 7.49
C ASP A 107 -0.26 -7.40 6.54
N ASN A 108 -0.08 -6.76 5.38
CA ASN A 108 -1.16 -6.58 4.41
C ASN A 108 -0.71 -6.83 2.96
N VAL A 109 0.14 -7.80 2.74
CA VAL A 109 0.67 -8.12 1.40
C VAL A 109 -0.47 -8.45 0.42
N ALA A 110 -0.45 -7.79 -0.73
CA ALA A 110 -1.40 -8.04 -1.80
C ALA A 110 -1.03 -9.28 -2.61
N ASP A 111 -2.04 -10.04 -3.01
CA ASP A 111 -1.89 -11.03 -4.07
C ASP A 111 -2.07 -10.32 -5.41
N ILE A 112 -0.99 -10.12 -6.14
CA ILE A 112 -0.98 -9.39 -7.41
C ILE A 112 -1.15 -10.28 -8.64
N SER A 113 -1.52 -11.55 -8.46
CA SER A 113 -1.60 -12.52 -9.56
C SER A 113 -2.59 -12.11 -10.66
N ILE A 114 -3.73 -11.52 -10.31
CA ILE A 114 -4.71 -11.04 -11.29
C ILE A 114 -4.13 -9.93 -12.14
N MET A 115 -3.51 -8.92 -11.53
CA MET A 115 -2.90 -7.82 -12.25
C MET A 115 -1.71 -8.28 -13.11
N ALA A 116 -0.92 -9.22 -12.61
CA ALA A 116 0.17 -9.83 -13.38
C ALA A 116 -0.36 -10.56 -14.63
N SER A 117 -1.52 -11.20 -14.53
CA SER A 117 -2.14 -11.92 -15.66
C SER A 117 -2.53 -11.00 -16.82
N ILE A 118 -2.74 -9.71 -16.58
CA ILE A 118 -3.02 -8.71 -17.61
C ILE A 118 -1.79 -7.86 -17.96
N GLY A 119 -0.61 -8.26 -17.51
CA GLY A 119 0.67 -7.67 -17.90
C GLY A 119 1.17 -6.55 -16.98
N TRP A 120 0.48 -6.25 -15.89
CA TRP A 120 0.92 -5.21 -14.97
C TRP A 120 1.80 -5.77 -13.86
N MET A 121 2.91 -5.08 -13.60
CA MET A 121 3.77 -5.32 -12.42
C MET A 121 4.16 -3.98 -11.81
N PRO A 122 4.29 -3.88 -10.47
CA PRO A 122 4.82 -2.69 -9.85
C PRO A 122 6.29 -2.49 -10.18
N THR A 123 6.73 -1.25 -10.31
CA THR A 123 8.10 -0.92 -10.75
C THR A 123 8.90 -0.16 -9.72
N ILE A 124 8.26 0.43 -8.71
CA ILE A 124 8.91 1.33 -7.75
C ILE A 124 8.89 0.71 -6.36
N SER A 125 10.06 0.35 -5.85
CA SER A 125 10.22 -0.10 -4.46
C SER A 125 10.22 1.09 -3.52
N VAL A 126 9.54 0.97 -2.36
CA VAL A 126 9.50 2.04 -1.37
C VAL A 126 10.89 2.38 -0.83
N LEU A 127 11.75 1.40 -0.66
CA LEU A 127 13.11 1.64 -0.16
C LEU A 127 13.99 2.36 -1.17
N ASP A 128 13.72 2.19 -2.47
CA ASP A 128 14.44 2.87 -3.55
C ASP A 128 13.90 4.28 -3.81
N SER A 129 12.76 4.63 -3.21
CA SER A 129 12.09 5.94 -3.40
C SER A 129 12.52 6.97 -2.36
N ILE A 130 13.33 6.57 -1.39
CA ILE A 130 13.75 7.43 -0.28
C ILE A 130 15.13 8.00 -0.54
#